data_d28d641dcc6ba812ed235d19e84b4211
#
_entry.id   d28d641dcc6ba812ed235d19e84b4211
#
_cell.length_a   1.000
_cell.length_b   1.000
_cell.length_c   1.000
_cell.angle_alpha   90.00
_cell.angle_beta   90.00
_cell.angle_gamma   90.00
#
_symmetry.space_group_name_H-M   'P 1'
#
loop_
_entity.id
_entity.type
_entity.pdbx_description
1 polymer ?
#
loop_
_entity_poly.entity_id
_entity_poly.type
_entity_poly.pdbx_seq_one_letter_code
_entity_poly.pdbx_strand_id
1 'polypeptide(L)'
;MRARISAAAILIVVLAVASGGLGRTLDAKAAGVLRGIDVSAYQGSSIAWHSVAASGISFAYIRAADGAASPDGTFGINWRGATAAGVTPGAYLFFEPSQSPVAQANLLISQLRSVGFSRGDLIPTIDVETMGGQSRAVVVANLRTLVDMISAAIGSLPAIYASPGWWDGNIGSSAFTLDPLWVAHWFVISPSVPANNWGGTGWQVWQYSDKGSVPGIPGNVDLDQGGTRSLPYYGWPNPIALAASNVAGTPQTVSDRPGNIDVLWRGTDNHVWNLGYRNGTWGTRAIDVSAAAGSAGALTTDPTVVSWGPGRIDAFWAGTDGNLWQSTYTPGWFGAGSWSAPQSLGVGTLGSAPEAVSPGPGLIDVFWKGGGGGVWVDRFNGRWNGATPLGTGALTGTPVAVSSSAGSDTVFWRDASTGDLYQDSGLSWGWLGAQRLTTTPVAADPTLSAASGSIDVFWNGAGQLWHGALNVSAGGVWSGVAALGTVTVAGNPAAVSLAPGAVIVDSRQPSGALASALYTSASGLVGPEGLGAIAGSDPSSVAFALGGTIEVVWRSPAGGLWVAPACPGCAAPAIPVFTSGP
;
A
#
# COMPACT_ATOMS: atom_id res chain seq x y z
N MET A 1 42.06 -28.98 39.62
CA MET A 1 42.78 -27.89 38.92
C MET A 1 41.74 -26.98 38.29
N ARG A 2 41.57 -25.78 38.84
CA ARG A 2 40.63 -24.77 38.35
C ARG A 2 41.38 -23.82 37.44
N ALA A 3 40.99 -23.65 36.21
CA ALA A 3 41.48 -22.60 35.31
C ALA A 3 40.45 -21.46 35.24
N ARG A 4 40.89 -20.28 35.63
CA ARG A 4 40.16 -19.02 35.52
C ARG A 4 40.40 -18.45 34.11
N ILE A 5 39.34 -18.01 33.44
CA ILE A 5 39.44 -17.22 32.22
C ILE A 5 39.07 -15.80 32.57
N SER A 6 40.01 -14.88 32.37
CA SER A 6 39.86 -13.44 32.59
C SER A 6 39.18 -12.80 31.39
N ALA A 7 38.18 -11.92 31.67
CA ALA A 7 37.61 -11.03 30.70
C ALA A 7 38.51 -9.80 30.49
N ALA A 8 38.87 -9.55 29.22
CA ALA A 8 39.56 -8.31 28.83
C ALA A 8 38.52 -7.30 28.31
N ALA A 9 38.41 -6.16 29.00
CA ALA A 9 37.62 -5.03 28.53
C ALA A 9 38.44 -4.21 27.51
N ILE A 10 37.90 -3.98 26.35
CA ILE A 10 38.46 -3.09 25.31
C ILE A 10 37.85 -1.71 25.53
N LEU A 11 38.70 -0.76 25.90
CA LEU A 11 38.40 0.67 26.01
C LEU A 11 38.66 1.34 24.67
N ILE A 12 37.61 1.84 24.00
CA ILE A 12 37.75 2.66 22.80
C ILE A 12 37.75 4.13 23.22
N VAL A 13 38.88 4.78 22.99
CA VAL A 13 39.05 6.24 23.17
C VAL A 13 38.66 6.89 21.83
N VAL A 14 37.63 7.74 21.83
CA VAL A 14 37.29 8.60 20.69
C VAL A 14 37.92 9.96 20.89
N LEU A 15 38.87 10.33 20.01
CA LEU A 15 39.42 11.68 19.92
C LEU A 15 38.43 12.59 19.19
N ALA A 16 37.94 13.64 19.82
CA ALA A 16 37.16 14.69 19.19
C ALA A 16 38.09 15.76 18.62
N VAL A 17 38.03 15.99 17.32
CA VAL A 17 38.63 17.18 16.68
C VAL A 17 37.49 18.18 16.43
N ALA A 18 37.59 19.33 17.10
CA ALA A 18 36.66 20.44 16.92
C ALA A 18 37.06 21.24 15.67
N SER A 19 36.16 21.33 14.69
CA SER A 19 36.18 22.40 13.68
C SER A 19 34.76 22.97 13.55
N GLY A 20 34.66 24.28 13.87
CA GLY A 20 33.38 24.99 13.91
C GLY A 20 32.74 25.15 12.53
N GLY A 21 31.46 24.84 12.49
CA GLY A 21 30.58 25.14 11.38
C GLY A 21 29.15 24.97 11.91
N LEU A 22 28.38 26.07 11.93
CA LEU A 22 26.95 26.09 12.28
C LEU A 22 26.15 25.28 11.26
N GLY A 23 26.09 23.97 11.44
CA GLY A 23 25.16 23.08 10.78
C GLY A 23 24.14 22.60 11.82
N ARG A 24 22.87 22.92 11.63
CA ARG A 24 21.78 22.27 12.38
C ARG A 24 21.89 20.77 12.12
N THR A 25 22.39 20.04 13.10
CA THR A 25 22.29 18.59 13.17
C THR A 25 20.83 18.25 13.40
N LEU A 26 20.17 17.70 12.39
CA LEU A 26 18.96 16.92 12.60
C LEU A 26 19.44 15.65 13.32
N ASP A 27 19.25 15.61 14.63
CA ASP A 27 19.44 14.39 15.39
C ASP A 27 18.54 13.30 14.77
N ALA A 28 19.16 12.31 14.16
CA ALA A 28 18.50 11.06 13.84
C ALA A 28 18.16 10.39 15.17
N LYS A 29 16.97 10.68 15.69
CA LYS A 29 16.39 10.01 16.84
C LYS A 29 16.35 8.52 16.47
N ALA A 30 17.10 7.69 17.17
CA ALA A 30 17.00 6.23 17.02
C ALA A 30 15.51 5.86 17.03
N ALA A 31 15.07 5.03 16.09
CA ALA A 31 13.68 4.62 15.96
C ALA A 31 13.24 3.86 17.23
N GLY A 32 12.84 4.58 18.25
CA GLY A 32 12.23 4.06 19.46
C GLY A 32 10.76 3.75 19.21
N VAL A 33 10.22 2.82 19.97
CA VAL A 33 8.78 2.52 19.99
C VAL A 33 8.02 3.82 20.25
N LEU A 34 7.03 4.14 19.39
CA LEU A 34 6.18 5.32 19.56
C LEU A 34 5.29 5.12 20.79
N ARG A 35 5.33 6.07 21.72
CA ARG A 35 4.56 6.03 22.96
C ARG A 35 3.33 6.90 22.82
N GLY A 36 2.19 6.36 23.22
CA GLY A 36 0.91 7.03 23.19
C GLY A 36 0.15 6.93 24.52
N ILE A 37 -0.98 7.58 24.52
CA ILE A 37 -1.98 7.54 25.58
C ILE A 37 -3.38 7.60 24.97
N ASP A 38 -4.40 7.19 25.72
CA ASP A 38 -5.75 7.60 25.40
C ASP A 38 -6.41 8.33 26.58
N VAL A 39 -7.26 9.29 26.25
CA VAL A 39 -7.89 10.20 27.21
C VAL A 39 -9.34 10.50 26.86
N SER A 40 -10.10 10.86 27.86
CA SER A 40 -11.51 11.24 27.75
C SER A 40 -11.87 12.32 28.78
N ALA A 41 -13.15 12.55 28.98
CA ALA A 41 -13.65 13.37 30.08
C ALA A 41 -13.17 12.92 31.47
N TYR A 42 -12.70 11.66 31.62
CA TYR A 42 -12.14 11.17 32.89
C TYR A 42 -10.85 11.91 33.27
N GLN A 43 -9.97 12.21 32.33
CA GLN A 43 -8.75 12.98 32.56
C GLN A 43 -9.03 14.50 32.56
N GLY A 44 -10.24 14.90 32.13
CA GLY A 44 -10.70 16.29 32.13
C GLY A 44 -10.11 17.14 31.01
N SER A 45 -10.30 18.46 31.15
CA SER A 45 -9.87 19.47 30.17
C SER A 45 -8.59 20.21 30.56
N SER A 46 -7.98 19.87 31.70
CA SER A 46 -6.84 20.57 32.27
C SER A 46 -5.52 19.81 32.06
N ILE A 47 -5.43 19.05 30.96
CA ILE A 47 -4.19 18.31 30.62
C ILE A 47 -3.12 19.31 30.19
N ALA A 48 -1.94 19.22 30.82
CA ALA A 48 -0.76 20.03 30.46
C ALA A 48 -0.01 19.38 29.28
N TRP A 49 -0.55 19.51 28.06
CA TRP A 49 -0.08 18.81 26.88
C TRP A 49 1.39 18.98 26.55
N HIS A 50 1.99 20.16 26.84
CA HIS A 50 3.44 20.35 26.69
C HIS A 50 4.25 19.46 27.62
N SER A 51 3.77 19.22 28.86
CA SER A 51 4.40 18.27 29.78
C SER A 51 4.25 16.83 29.32
N VAL A 52 3.08 16.50 28.74
CA VAL A 52 2.81 15.19 28.12
C VAL A 52 3.80 14.94 26.98
N ALA A 53 3.94 15.88 26.05
CA ALA A 53 4.91 15.78 24.94
C ALA A 53 6.36 15.66 25.43
N ALA A 54 6.75 16.47 26.43
CA ALA A 54 8.09 16.45 27.02
C ALA A 54 8.41 15.12 27.72
N SER A 55 7.42 14.35 28.18
CA SER A 55 7.59 13.01 28.74
C SER A 55 7.83 11.91 27.70
N GLY A 56 7.83 12.26 26.40
CA GLY A 56 8.07 11.34 25.29
C GLY A 56 6.81 10.71 24.71
N ILE A 57 5.62 11.21 25.04
CA ILE A 57 4.37 10.83 24.39
C ILE A 57 4.31 11.53 23.03
N SER A 58 4.09 10.75 21.95
CA SER A 58 4.09 11.24 20.58
C SER A 58 2.70 11.23 19.94
N PHE A 59 1.76 10.47 20.47
CA PHE A 59 0.38 10.42 19.98
C PHE A 59 -0.63 10.24 21.12
N ALA A 60 -1.90 10.63 20.86
CA ALA A 60 -2.98 10.45 21.81
C ALA A 60 -4.31 10.18 21.13
N TYR A 61 -5.02 9.12 21.51
CA TYR A 61 -6.42 8.96 21.18
C TYR A 61 -7.29 9.71 22.19
N ILE A 62 -8.29 10.44 21.69
CA ILE A 62 -9.15 11.32 22.49
C ILE A 62 -10.59 10.94 22.23
N ARG A 63 -11.36 10.62 23.28
CA ARG A 63 -12.76 10.24 23.10
C ARG A 63 -13.56 11.39 22.48
N ALA A 64 -14.18 11.10 21.35
CA ALA A 64 -15.06 12.05 20.66
C ALA A 64 -16.50 11.95 21.15
N ALA A 65 -16.96 10.71 21.43
CA ALA A 65 -18.32 10.44 21.89
C ALA A 65 -18.45 9.06 22.54
N ASP A 66 -19.54 8.88 23.27
CA ASP A 66 -20.00 7.62 23.84
C ASP A 66 -21.44 7.38 23.33
N GLY A 67 -21.58 6.41 22.42
CA GLY A 67 -22.84 6.16 21.72
C GLY A 67 -23.29 7.30 20.80
N ALA A 68 -24.61 7.39 20.61
CA ALA A 68 -25.23 8.27 19.61
C ALA A 68 -25.55 9.68 20.12
N ALA A 69 -25.57 9.90 21.44
CA ALA A 69 -26.10 11.14 22.02
C ALA A 69 -25.20 11.79 23.09
N SER A 70 -24.03 11.22 23.35
CA SER A 70 -23.13 11.67 24.41
C SER A 70 -21.78 12.13 23.83
N PRO A 71 -21.69 13.33 23.22
CA PRO A 71 -20.40 13.88 22.81
C PRO A 71 -19.52 14.13 24.03
N ASP A 72 -18.23 13.84 23.94
CA ASP A 72 -17.29 14.14 25.03
C ASP A 72 -16.98 15.65 25.06
N GLY A 73 -17.37 16.30 26.14
CA GLY A 73 -17.24 17.75 26.28
C GLY A 73 -15.78 18.25 26.34
N THR A 74 -14.82 17.35 26.54
CA THR A 74 -13.38 17.68 26.60
C THR A 74 -12.66 17.45 25.27
N PHE A 75 -13.31 16.78 24.31
CA PHE A 75 -12.72 16.38 23.04
C PHE A 75 -11.99 17.51 22.31
N GLY A 76 -12.71 18.59 21.99
CA GLY A 76 -12.16 19.70 21.22
C GLY A 76 -11.03 20.46 21.95
N ILE A 77 -11.08 20.51 23.30
CA ILE A 77 -10.01 21.15 24.09
C ILE A 77 -8.76 20.29 24.06
N ASN A 78 -8.91 19.00 24.32
CA ASN A 78 -7.79 18.07 24.35
C ASN A 78 -7.16 17.87 22.96
N TRP A 79 -7.98 17.83 21.91
CA TRP A 79 -7.50 17.79 20.53
C TRP A 79 -6.57 18.96 20.20
N ARG A 80 -7.02 20.20 20.45
CA ARG A 80 -6.22 21.40 20.19
C ARG A 80 -4.98 21.47 21.08
N GLY A 81 -5.09 21.02 22.33
CA GLY A 81 -3.96 20.98 23.25
C GLY A 81 -2.87 20.00 22.80
N ALA A 82 -3.25 18.79 22.40
CA ALA A 82 -2.36 17.78 21.84
C ALA A 82 -1.65 18.30 20.59
N THR A 83 -2.41 18.80 19.61
CA THR A 83 -1.87 19.37 18.36
C THR A 83 -0.88 20.49 18.62
N ALA A 84 -1.22 21.45 19.50
CA ALA A 84 -0.35 22.59 19.83
C ALA A 84 0.97 22.16 20.52
N ALA A 85 0.96 21.03 21.23
CA ALA A 85 2.12 20.46 21.89
C ALA A 85 2.95 19.53 20.98
N GLY A 86 2.52 19.28 19.74
CA GLY A 86 3.18 18.35 18.83
C GLY A 86 2.91 16.87 19.13
N VAL A 87 1.85 16.58 19.89
CA VAL A 87 1.32 15.22 20.10
C VAL A 87 0.26 14.97 19.03
N THR A 88 0.44 13.93 18.20
CA THR A 88 -0.50 13.62 17.12
C THR A 88 -1.83 13.13 17.69
N PRO A 89 -2.95 13.82 17.42
CA PRO A 89 -4.24 13.42 17.96
C PRO A 89 -4.90 12.35 17.08
N GLY A 90 -5.76 11.55 17.71
CA GLY A 90 -6.74 10.66 17.09
C GLY A 90 -8.05 10.73 17.84
N ALA A 91 -9.15 10.41 17.19
CA ALA A 91 -10.45 10.34 17.83
C ALA A 91 -10.86 8.90 18.09
N TYR A 92 -11.59 8.63 19.18
CA TYR A 92 -12.31 7.38 19.30
C TYR A 92 -13.76 7.57 19.70
N LEU A 93 -14.60 6.64 19.25
CA LEU A 93 -16.01 6.53 19.60
C LEU A 93 -16.22 5.25 20.40
N PHE A 94 -16.71 5.35 21.63
CA PHE A 94 -17.21 4.19 22.35
C PHE A 94 -18.51 3.70 21.69
N PHE A 95 -18.46 2.48 21.15
CA PHE A 95 -19.58 1.92 20.39
C PHE A 95 -20.64 1.31 21.30
N GLU A 96 -21.85 1.84 21.22
CA GLU A 96 -23.04 1.31 21.90
C GLU A 96 -23.92 0.49 20.94
N PRO A 97 -23.80 -0.85 20.93
CA PRO A 97 -24.52 -1.69 19.97
C PRO A 97 -26.03 -1.62 20.01
N SER A 98 -26.62 -1.20 21.16
CA SER A 98 -28.05 -1.01 21.34
C SER A 98 -28.60 0.26 20.71
N GLN A 99 -27.73 1.18 20.33
CA GLN A 99 -28.09 2.48 19.76
C GLN A 99 -27.91 2.48 18.22
N SER A 100 -28.50 3.46 17.54
CA SER A 100 -28.43 3.59 16.09
C SER A 100 -26.98 3.75 15.60
N PRO A 101 -26.43 2.84 14.78
CA PRO A 101 -25.10 2.98 14.24
C PRO A 101 -24.97 4.21 13.32
N VAL A 102 -26.04 4.58 12.61
CA VAL A 102 -26.10 5.77 11.77
C VAL A 102 -25.94 7.05 12.59
N ALA A 103 -26.62 7.12 13.74
CA ALA A 103 -26.52 8.30 14.62
C ALA A 103 -25.13 8.41 15.26
N GLN A 104 -24.53 7.28 15.65
CA GLN A 104 -23.16 7.22 16.19
C GLN A 104 -22.13 7.67 15.13
N ALA A 105 -22.24 7.17 13.89
CA ALA A 105 -21.38 7.61 12.79
C ALA A 105 -21.48 9.12 12.55
N ASN A 106 -22.71 9.64 12.46
CA ASN A 106 -22.93 11.07 12.24
C ASN A 106 -22.37 11.93 13.37
N LEU A 107 -22.47 11.49 14.63
CA LEU A 107 -21.90 12.20 15.77
C LEU A 107 -20.36 12.22 15.68
N LEU A 108 -19.71 11.08 15.47
CA LEU A 108 -18.26 11.03 15.31
C LEU A 108 -17.78 11.91 14.14
N ILE A 109 -18.41 11.83 12.98
CA ILE A 109 -18.09 12.66 11.81
C ILE A 109 -18.25 14.15 12.13
N SER A 110 -19.29 14.53 12.86
CA SER A 110 -19.49 15.91 13.31
C SER A 110 -18.39 16.38 14.26
N GLN A 111 -17.97 15.54 15.19
CA GLN A 111 -16.87 15.82 16.12
C GLN A 111 -15.53 16.00 15.36
N LEU A 112 -15.21 15.10 14.44
CA LEU A 112 -14.01 15.21 13.59
C LEU A 112 -13.98 16.54 12.81
N ARG A 113 -15.11 16.93 12.24
CA ARG A 113 -15.24 18.24 11.55
C ARG A 113 -15.02 19.42 12.47
N SER A 114 -15.51 19.34 13.71
CA SER A 114 -15.42 20.44 14.69
C SER A 114 -14.00 20.77 15.11
N VAL A 115 -13.08 19.81 15.01
CA VAL A 115 -11.65 19.97 15.37
C VAL A 115 -10.73 20.18 14.17
N GLY A 116 -11.27 20.15 12.95
CA GLY A 116 -10.48 20.27 11.72
C GLY A 116 -9.64 19.02 11.44
N PHE A 117 -10.18 17.83 11.74
CA PHE A 117 -9.53 16.56 11.43
C PHE A 117 -8.99 16.56 10.00
N SER A 118 -7.73 16.21 9.86
CA SER A 118 -6.98 16.39 8.61
C SER A 118 -5.83 15.38 8.48
N ARG A 119 -5.16 15.41 7.34
CA ARG A 119 -3.96 14.58 7.09
C ARG A 119 -2.92 14.74 8.19
N GLY A 120 -2.36 13.61 8.62
CA GLY A 120 -1.36 13.55 9.68
C GLY A 120 -1.93 13.28 11.07
N ASP A 121 -3.24 13.44 11.27
CA ASP A 121 -3.92 12.95 12.47
C ASP A 121 -4.04 11.42 12.43
N LEU A 122 -4.29 10.77 13.57
CA LEU A 122 -4.56 9.34 13.57
C LEU A 122 -5.97 9.07 13.04
N ILE A 123 -6.16 7.97 12.29
CA ILE A 123 -7.49 7.58 11.84
C ILE A 123 -8.41 7.38 13.05
N PRO A 124 -9.71 7.72 12.93
CA PRO A 124 -10.64 7.53 14.03
C PRO A 124 -10.81 6.04 14.33
N THR A 125 -11.01 5.74 15.61
CA THR A 125 -11.16 4.38 16.12
C THR A 125 -12.57 4.15 16.62
N ILE A 126 -13.11 2.97 16.36
CA ILE A 126 -14.32 2.45 16.95
C ILE A 126 -13.94 1.53 18.10
N ASP A 127 -14.31 1.88 19.29
CA ASP A 127 -14.04 1.15 20.52
C ASP A 127 -15.14 0.14 20.80
N VAL A 128 -14.80 -1.16 20.72
CA VAL A 128 -15.77 -2.28 20.72
C VAL A 128 -15.52 -3.18 21.92
N GLU A 129 -16.21 -2.91 23.03
CA GLU A 129 -16.03 -3.65 24.30
C GLU A 129 -17.34 -4.06 24.99
N THR A 130 -18.49 -3.75 24.42
CA THR A 130 -19.79 -4.15 24.97
C THR A 130 -20.68 -4.79 23.91
N MET A 131 -21.52 -5.70 24.35
CA MET A 131 -22.62 -6.24 23.53
C MET A 131 -23.87 -5.35 23.60
N GLY A 132 -23.99 -4.43 24.56
CA GLY A 132 -25.16 -3.60 24.76
C GLY A 132 -26.46 -4.41 24.90
N GLY A 133 -26.39 -5.65 25.38
CA GLY A 133 -27.53 -6.57 25.45
C GLY A 133 -28.00 -7.13 24.10
N GLN A 134 -27.26 -6.89 23.02
CA GLN A 134 -27.59 -7.34 21.66
C GLN A 134 -26.99 -8.71 21.35
N SER A 135 -27.58 -9.40 20.36
CA SER A 135 -26.99 -10.63 19.83
C SER A 135 -25.74 -10.32 18.99
N ARG A 136 -24.84 -11.29 18.88
CA ARG A 136 -23.63 -11.19 18.01
C ARG A 136 -23.96 -10.72 16.60
N ALA A 137 -25.00 -11.28 15.98
CA ALA A 137 -25.39 -10.92 14.62
C ALA A 137 -25.80 -9.43 14.51
N VAL A 138 -26.50 -8.90 15.48
CA VAL A 138 -26.90 -7.48 15.54
C VAL A 138 -25.68 -6.59 15.74
N VAL A 139 -24.78 -6.95 16.68
CA VAL A 139 -23.56 -6.17 16.92
C VAL A 139 -22.69 -6.12 15.68
N VAL A 140 -22.46 -7.25 15.00
CA VAL A 140 -21.68 -7.31 13.76
C VAL A 140 -22.32 -6.48 12.65
N ALA A 141 -23.63 -6.54 12.47
CA ALA A 141 -24.35 -5.75 11.47
C ALA A 141 -24.29 -4.24 11.76
N ASN A 142 -24.48 -3.84 13.02
CA ASN A 142 -24.42 -2.44 13.44
C ASN A 142 -22.98 -1.89 13.32
N LEU A 143 -21.97 -2.68 13.71
CA LEU A 143 -20.57 -2.32 13.56
C LEU A 143 -20.19 -2.16 12.08
N ARG A 144 -20.67 -3.06 11.20
CA ARG A 144 -20.43 -2.92 9.74
C ARG A 144 -21.02 -1.61 9.21
N THR A 145 -22.27 -1.30 9.55
CA THR A 145 -22.91 -0.03 9.17
C THR A 145 -22.10 1.18 9.64
N LEU A 146 -21.58 1.14 10.87
CA LEU A 146 -20.77 2.21 11.46
C LEU A 146 -19.44 2.36 10.70
N VAL A 147 -18.72 1.26 10.45
CA VAL A 147 -17.48 1.23 9.68
C VAL A 147 -17.71 1.79 8.28
N ASP A 148 -18.74 1.31 7.56
CA ASP A 148 -19.01 1.73 6.19
C ASP A 148 -19.33 3.23 6.09
N MET A 149 -20.12 3.76 7.03
CA MET A 149 -20.44 5.19 7.07
C MET A 149 -19.25 6.09 7.39
N ILE A 150 -18.43 5.68 8.37
CA ILE A 150 -17.21 6.43 8.69
C ILE A 150 -16.25 6.36 7.51
N SER A 151 -16.05 5.18 6.93
CA SER A 151 -15.18 4.99 5.76
C SER A 151 -15.61 5.85 4.57
N ALA A 152 -16.90 5.92 4.29
CA ALA A 152 -17.44 6.78 3.25
C ALA A 152 -17.22 8.27 3.53
N ALA A 153 -17.23 8.68 4.80
CA ALA A 153 -17.08 10.08 5.18
C ALA A 153 -15.62 10.56 5.20
N ILE A 154 -14.68 9.68 5.59
CA ILE A 154 -13.26 10.03 5.67
C ILE A 154 -12.43 9.44 4.53
N GLY A 155 -13.00 8.53 3.73
CA GLY A 155 -12.30 7.86 2.62
C GLY A 155 -11.22 6.88 3.08
N SER A 156 -11.27 6.39 4.31
CA SER A 156 -10.34 5.42 4.89
C SER A 156 -11.07 4.52 5.87
N LEU A 157 -10.61 3.27 6.05
CA LEU A 157 -11.15 2.40 7.08
C LEU A 157 -10.83 2.98 8.47
N PRO A 158 -11.80 3.08 9.40
CA PRO A 158 -11.51 3.40 10.79
C PRO A 158 -10.73 2.27 11.45
N ALA A 159 -10.02 2.54 12.54
CA ALA A 159 -9.45 1.48 13.36
C ALA A 159 -10.54 0.83 14.25
N ILE A 160 -10.29 -0.41 14.64
CA ILE A 160 -11.08 -1.11 15.66
C ILE A 160 -10.23 -1.25 16.92
N TYR A 161 -10.77 -0.81 18.06
CA TYR A 161 -10.20 -1.15 19.36
C TYR A 161 -10.97 -2.32 19.96
N ALA A 162 -10.24 -3.32 20.47
CA ALA A 162 -10.81 -4.46 21.17
C ALA A 162 -9.79 -5.20 22.03
N SER A 163 -10.24 -5.85 23.10
CA SER A 163 -9.43 -6.82 23.81
C SER A 163 -9.57 -8.23 23.19
N PRO A 164 -8.50 -9.04 23.12
CA PRO A 164 -8.50 -10.29 22.39
C PRO A 164 -9.52 -11.30 22.87
N GLY A 165 -9.54 -11.57 24.17
CA GLY A 165 -10.45 -12.55 24.75
C GLY A 165 -11.93 -12.14 24.65
N TRP A 166 -12.19 -10.84 24.75
CA TRP A 166 -13.56 -10.34 24.61
C TRP A 166 -14.04 -10.43 23.16
N TRP A 167 -13.19 -10.04 22.20
CA TRP A 167 -13.53 -10.12 20.77
C TRP A 167 -13.81 -11.55 20.33
N ASP A 168 -12.88 -12.48 20.60
CA ASP A 168 -13.03 -13.87 20.17
C ASP A 168 -14.23 -14.57 20.85
N GLY A 169 -14.50 -14.23 22.12
CA GLY A 169 -15.65 -14.77 22.86
C GLY A 169 -17.02 -14.22 22.42
N ASN A 170 -17.08 -12.92 22.10
CA ASN A 170 -18.35 -12.24 21.85
C ASN A 170 -18.62 -11.97 20.37
N ILE A 171 -17.64 -11.44 19.63
CA ILE A 171 -17.77 -11.09 18.21
C ILE A 171 -17.32 -12.24 17.33
N GLY A 172 -16.12 -12.76 17.51
CA GLY A 172 -15.56 -13.90 16.78
C GLY A 172 -15.59 -13.77 15.25
N SER A 173 -15.62 -12.53 14.74
CA SER A 173 -15.74 -12.24 13.30
C SER A 173 -14.40 -11.81 12.73
N SER A 174 -14.04 -12.35 11.55
CA SER A 174 -12.92 -11.90 10.74
C SER A 174 -13.31 -10.82 9.71
N ALA A 175 -14.57 -10.37 9.69
CA ALA A 175 -15.07 -9.42 8.70
C ALA A 175 -14.48 -8.01 8.81
N PHE A 176 -13.78 -7.71 9.90
CA PHE A 176 -13.17 -6.41 10.20
C PHE A 176 -11.63 -6.46 10.19
N THR A 177 -11.03 -7.55 9.74
CA THR A 177 -9.57 -7.71 9.77
C THR A 177 -8.82 -6.88 8.73
N LEU A 178 -9.54 -6.18 7.86
CA LEU A 178 -8.97 -5.12 7.00
C LEU A 178 -8.83 -3.78 7.73
N ASP A 179 -9.64 -3.55 8.77
CA ASP A 179 -9.54 -2.34 9.59
C ASP A 179 -8.27 -2.41 10.45
N PRO A 180 -7.54 -1.31 10.66
CA PRO A 180 -6.41 -1.30 11.58
C PRO A 180 -6.84 -1.71 12.99
N LEU A 181 -5.99 -2.47 13.70
CA LEU A 181 -6.30 -2.92 15.05
C LEU A 181 -5.54 -2.12 16.12
N TRP A 182 -6.29 -1.56 17.06
CA TRP A 182 -5.79 -1.12 18.34
C TRP A 182 -6.18 -2.18 19.40
N VAL A 183 -5.20 -2.99 19.80
CA VAL A 183 -5.42 -4.11 20.72
C VAL A 183 -5.22 -3.69 22.16
N ALA A 184 -6.16 -4.02 23.05
CA ALA A 184 -6.02 -3.85 24.50
C ALA A 184 -5.67 -5.19 25.15
N HIS A 185 -4.43 -5.30 25.63
CA HIS A 185 -3.98 -6.49 26.37
C HIS A 185 -2.94 -6.10 27.41
N TRP A 186 -3.37 -5.97 28.63
CA TRP A 186 -2.58 -5.42 29.73
C TRP A 186 -1.74 -6.45 30.46
N PHE A 187 -0.64 -6.00 31.07
CA PHE A 187 0.25 -6.80 31.94
C PHE A 187 0.87 -8.01 31.26
N VAL A 188 1.09 -7.96 29.95
CA VAL A 188 1.78 -8.99 29.15
C VAL A 188 3.02 -8.41 28.48
N ILE A 189 3.93 -9.28 28.05
CA ILE A 189 5.17 -8.86 27.36
C ILE A 189 4.87 -8.49 25.89
N SER A 190 3.89 -9.18 25.29
CA SER A 190 3.36 -8.88 23.96
C SER A 190 1.88 -9.22 23.90
N PRO A 191 1.06 -8.51 23.12
CA PRO A 191 -0.36 -8.78 23.09
C PRO A 191 -0.68 -10.06 22.32
N SER A 192 -1.67 -10.80 22.77
CA SER A 192 -2.41 -11.70 21.90
C SER A 192 -3.23 -10.86 20.93
N VAL A 193 -3.49 -11.37 19.75
CA VAL A 193 -4.23 -10.68 18.68
C VAL A 193 -5.43 -11.53 18.29
N PRO A 194 -6.68 -10.99 18.36
CA PRO A 194 -7.89 -11.76 18.08
C PRO A 194 -8.05 -12.08 16.59
N ALA A 195 -9.11 -12.82 16.24
CA ALA A 195 -9.50 -13.11 14.86
C ALA A 195 -8.34 -13.68 14.01
N ASN A 196 -7.64 -14.70 14.54
CA ASN A 196 -6.50 -15.34 13.88
C ASN A 196 -5.39 -14.36 13.50
N ASN A 197 -4.84 -13.68 14.51
CA ASN A 197 -3.84 -12.63 14.34
C ASN A 197 -4.34 -11.49 13.44
N TRP A 198 -5.60 -11.11 13.61
CA TRP A 198 -6.32 -10.11 12.83
C TRP A 198 -6.21 -10.36 11.32
N GLY A 199 -6.57 -11.58 10.91
CA GLY A 199 -6.41 -12.03 9.53
C GLY A 199 -4.95 -12.13 9.06
N GLY A 200 -3.99 -12.17 9.99
CA GLY A 200 -2.55 -12.19 9.70
C GLY A 200 -1.89 -10.81 9.71
N THR A 201 -2.66 -9.70 9.88
CA THR A 201 -2.11 -8.32 9.83
C THR A 201 -1.47 -7.89 11.15
N GLY A 202 -1.82 -8.54 12.26
CA GLY A 202 -1.37 -8.13 13.59
C GLY A 202 -2.05 -6.85 14.08
N TRP A 203 -1.36 -6.04 14.84
CA TRP A 203 -1.85 -4.82 15.46
C TRP A 203 -1.00 -3.60 15.05
N GLN A 204 -1.62 -2.41 15.08
CA GLN A 204 -0.96 -1.12 14.83
C GLN A 204 -0.75 -0.33 16.11
N VAL A 205 -1.68 -0.42 17.05
CA VAL A 205 -1.59 0.19 18.37
C VAL A 205 -1.86 -0.86 19.43
N TRP A 206 -1.11 -0.82 20.52
CA TRP A 206 -1.30 -1.69 21.67
C TRP A 206 -1.45 -0.86 22.94
N GLN A 207 -2.64 -0.90 23.56
CA GLN A 207 -2.87 -0.42 24.91
C GLN A 207 -2.35 -1.49 25.87
N TYR A 208 -1.21 -1.21 26.51
CA TYR A 208 -0.52 -2.17 27.35
C TYR A 208 -0.75 -1.98 28.85
N SER A 209 -1.39 -0.87 29.26
CA SER A 209 -1.71 -0.59 30.65
C SER A 209 -2.89 0.35 30.77
N ASP A 210 -3.78 0.06 31.73
CA ASP A 210 -4.88 0.88 32.18
C ASP A 210 -4.54 1.72 33.45
N LYS A 211 -3.28 1.72 33.88
CA LYS A 211 -2.82 2.31 35.16
C LYS A 211 -1.54 3.12 35.00
N GLY A 212 -1.42 3.81 33.89
CA GLY A 212 -0.28 4.66 33.62
C GLY A 212 -0.29 5.96 34.41
N SER A 213 0.89 6.58 34.52
CA SER A 213 1.05 7.93 35.04
C SER A 213 1.94 8.71 34.08
N VAL A 214 1.44 9.83 33.58
CA VAL A 214 2.15 10.70 32.63
C VAL A 214 2.20 12.13 33.18
N PRO A 215 3.36 12.76 33.21
CA PRO A 215 3.49 14.17 33.63
C PRO A 215 2.54 15.06 32.80
N GLY A 216 1.73 15.85 33.50
CA GLY A 216 0.77 16.73 32.87
C GLY A 216 -0.67 16.19 32.82
N ILE A 217 -0.90 14.94 33.22
CA ILE A 217 -2.23 14.34 33.32
C ILE A 217 -2.58 14.09 34.79
N PRO A 218 -3.71 14.59 35.29
CA PRO A 218 -4.19 14.27 36.64
C PRO A 218 -4.68 12.82 36.72
N GLY A 219 -4.15 12.05 37.68
CA GLY A 219 -4.59 10.66 37.91
C GLY A 219 -4.01 9.65 36.94
N ASN A 220 -4.72 8.54 36.77
CA ASN A 220 -4.33 7.46 35.87
C ASN A 220 -4.70 7.78 34.42
N VAL A 221 -3.90 7.26 33.52
CA VAL A 221 -4.13 7.34 32.07
C VAL A 221 -3.71 6.03 31.44
N ASP A 222 -4.39 5.64 30.39
CA ASP A 222 -4.06 4.47 29.61
C ASP A 222 -2.80 4.70 28.78
N LEU A 223 -1.96 3.68 28.71
CA LEU A 223 -0.67 3.75 28.01
C LEU A 223 -0.68 2.90 26.77
N ASP A 224 -0.32 3.53 25.66
CA ASP A 224 -0.27 2.93 24.34
C ASP A 224 1.15 2.89 23.79
N GLN A 225 1.36 1.97 22.88
CA GLN A 225 2.52 2.00 22.01
C GLN A 225 2.11 1.75 20.55
N GLY A 226 2.79 2.45 19.65
CA GLY A 226 2.72 2.16 18.24
C GLY A 226 3.38 0.83 17.92
N GLY A 227 2.78 0.06 17.00
CA GLY A 227 3.34 -1.19 16.52
C GLY A 227 4.67 -1.00 15.79
N THR A 228 5.31 -2.11 15.47
CA THR A 228 6.49 -2.14 14.59
C THR A 228 6.19 -1.66 13.17
N ARG A 229 4.90 -1.59 12.81
CA ARG A 229 4.35 -0.90 11.63
C ARG A 229 4.02 0.53 12.04
N SER A 230 4.02 1.46 11.09
CA SER A 230 3.63 2.85 11.36
C SER A 230 2.26 2.92 12.01
N LEU A 231 2.04 3.94 12.86
CA LEU A 231 0.71 4.26 13.39
C LEU A 231 -0.29 4.46 12.23
N PRO A 232 -1.58 4.19 12.45
CA PRO A 232 -2.61 4.38 11.46
C PRO A 232 -2.93 5.88 11.32
N TYR A 233 -2.08 6.61 10.60
CA TYR A 233 -2.29 8.02 10.30
C TYR A 233 -3.36 8.20 9.23
N TYR A 234 -4.18 9.22 9.39
CA TYR A 234 -5.08 9.67 8.34
C TYR A 234 -4.31 10.48 7.30
N GLY A 235 -4.49 10.09 6.04
CA GLY A 235 -3.86 10.82 4.93
C GLY A 235 -2.36 10.90 5.03
N TRP A 236 -1.70 9.83 4.96
CA TRP A 236 -0.26 9.52 4.93
C TRP A 236 0.73 10.70 4.79
N PRO A 237 1.98 10.53 5.24
CA PRO A 237 3.00 11.59 5.18
C PRO A 237 3.29 12.04 3.73
N ASN A 238 3.84 13.24 3.61
CA ASN A 238 4.32 13.78 2.34
C ASN A 238 5.19 12.79 1.57
N PRO A 239 5.19 12.85 0.23
CA PRO A 239 6.10 12.07 -0.57
C PRO A 239 7.53 12.18 -0.08
N ILE A 240 8.23 11.06 0.03
CA ILE A 240 9.62 11.00 0.46
C ILE A 240 10.54 10.64 -0.70
N ALA A 241 11.68 11.32 -0.79
CA ALA A 241 12.74 10.95 -1.69
C ALA A 241 13.48 9.73 -1.14
N LEU A 242 13.63 8.71 -1.97
CA LEU A 242 14.42 7.53 -1.63
C LEU A 242 15.90 7.74 -2.02
N ALA A 243 16.77 6.91 -1.47
CA ALA A 243 18.21 7.00 -1.67
C ALA A 243 18.65 6.56 -3.08
N ALA A 244 18.07 7.15 -4.13
CA ALA A 244 18.40 6.88 -5.53
C ALA A 244 18.18 8.15 -6.36
N SER A 245 19.16 8.49 -7.19
CA SER A 245 19.15 9.69 -8.04
C SER A 245 19.47 9.41 -9.51
N ASN A 246 19.58 8.12 -9.90
CA ASN A 246 19.99 7.70 -11.25
C ASN A 246 18.84 7.02 -12.03
N VAL A 247 17.59 7.32 -11.72
CA VAL A 247 16.42 6.68 -12.35
C VAL A 247 16.22 7.23 -13.76
N ALA A 248 16.24 6.37 -14.77
CA ALA A 248 16.04 6.75 -16.17
C ALA A 248 14.63 6.43 -16.69
N GLY A 249 14.05 5.32 -16.26
CA GLY A 249 12.76 4.81 -16.71
C GLY A 249 11.63 4.94 -15.68
N THR A 250 10.59 4.15 -15.89
CA THR A 250 9.50 3.94 -14.91
C THR A 250 9.93 2.87 -13.90
N PRO A 251 9.96 3.17 -12.60
CA PRO A 251 10.24 2.15 -11.60
C PRO A 251 9.15 1.08 -11.57
N GLN A 252 9.52 -0.13 -11.20
CA GLN A 252 8.62 -1.27 -11.04
C GLN A 252 8.63 -1.74 -9.59
N THR A 253 7.48 -2.12 -9.07
CA THR A 253 7.31 -2.49 -7.67
C THR A 253 6.81 -3.92 -7.52
N VAL A 254 7.29 -4.61 -6.49
CA VAL A 254 6.83 -5.95 -6.13
C VAL A 254 6.86 -6.15 -4.61
N SER A 255 5.95 -6.97 -4.12
CA SER A 255 5.96 -7.46 -2.74
C SER A 255 6.02 -9.00 -2.76
N ASP A 256 7.03 -9.58 -2.11
CA ASP A 256 7.14 -11.04 -1.96
C ASP A 256 6.37 -11.55 -0.73
N ARG A 257 6.09 -10.67 0.22
CA ARG A 257 5.35 -10.95 1.46
C ARG A 257 4.88 -9.67 2.12
N PRO A 258 3.88 -9.71 3.01
CA PRO A 258 3.47 -8.56 3.79
C PRO A 258 4.64 -7.90 4.52
N GLY A 259 4.74 -6.57 4.41
CA GLY A 259 5.79 -5.77 5.04
C GLY A 259 7.08 -5.61 4.25
N ASN A 260 7.19 -6.21 3.06
CA ASN A 260 8.32 -6.05 2.16
C ASN A 260 7.90 -5.39 0.85
N ILE A 261 8.72 -4.50 0.33
CA ILE A 261 8.63 -3.98 -1.03
C ILE A 261 10.02 -4.04 -1.66
N ASP A 262 10.10 -4.39 -2.92
CA ASP A 262 11.25 -4.15 -3.75
C ASP A 262 10.85 -3.22 -4.90
N VAL A 263 11.65 -2.18 -5.10
CA VAL A 263 11.56 -1.28 -6.25
C VAL A 263 12.74 -1.54 -7.15
N LEU A 264 12.47 -1.84 -8.42
CA LEU A 264 13.49 -1.98 -9.44
C LEU A 264 13.31 -0.90 -10.49
N TRP A 265 14.41 -0.43 -11.05
CA TRP A 265 14.39 0.57 -12.12
C TRP A 265 15.59 0.43 -13.05
N ARG A 266 15.43 0.97 -14.25
CA ARG A 266 16.56 1.20 -15.14
C ARG A 266 17.30 2.46 -14.73
N GLY A 267 18.58 2.32 -14.46
CA GLY A 267 19.48 3.44 -14.19
C GLY A 267 19.85 4.23 -15.45
N THR A 268 20.39 5.44 -15.26
CA THR A 268 20.95 6.24 -16.35
C THR A 268 22.19 5.60 -16.99
N ASP A 269 22.76 4.59 -16.35
CA ASP A 269 23.83 3.72 -16.80
C ASP A 269 23.33 2.47 -17.56
N ASN A 270 22.01 2.35 -17.73
CA ASN A 270 21.31 1.20 -18.31
C ASN A 270 21.52 -0.11 -17.52
N HIS A 271 21.73 -0.02 -16.21
CA HIS A 271 21.71 -1.16 -15.31
C HIS A 271 20.36 -1.31 -14.62
N VAL A 272 20.02 -2.52 -14.13
CA VAL A 272 18.90 -2.76 -13.22
C VAL A 272 19.36 -2.46 -11.81
N TRP A 273 18.71 -1.52 -11.17
CA TRP A 273 18.93 -1.17 -9.77
C TRP A 273 17.76 -1.63 -8.91
N ASN A 274 18.04 -2.01 -7.67
CA ASN A 274 17.03 -2.40 -6.66
C ASN A 274 17.21 -1.62 -5.37
N LEU A 275 16.09 -1.22 -4.77
CA LEU A 275 16.01 -0.72 -3.40
C LEU A 275 14.85 -1.41 -2.67
N GLY A 276 15.14 -1.97 -1.50
CA GLY A 276 14.17 -2.72 -0.71
C GLY A 276 13.63 -1.92 0.48
N TYR A 277 12.36 -2.14 0.81
CA TYR A 277 11.71 -1.76 2.08
C TYR A 277 11.56 -3.01 2.94
N ARG A 278 12.09 -2.99 4.15
CA ARG A 278 12.10 -4.11 5.08
C ARG A 278 11.95 -3.60 6.51
N ASN A 279 11.17 -4.30 7.32
CA ASN A 279 11.02 -3.98 8.75
C ASN A 279 10.65 -2.52 9.03
N GLY A 280 9.79 -1.92 8.21
CA GLY A 280 9.34 -0.55 8.41
C GLY A 280 10.26 0.53 7.85
N THR A 281 11.37 0.18 7.18
CA THR A 281 12.35 1.16 6.68
C THR A 281 12.81 0.88 5.25
N TRP A 282 13.03 1.94 4.49
CA TRP A 282 13.70 1.87 3.19
C TRP A 282 15.20 1.67 3.36
N GLY A 283 15.78 0.89 2.47
CA GLY A 283 17.23 0.76 2.36
C GLY A 283 17.91 2.10 2.09
N THR A 284 19.13 2.25 2.59
CA THR A 284 19.94 3.48 2.41
C THR A 284 20.85 3.41 1.20
N ARG A 285 20.91 2.26 0.52
CA ARG A 285 21.75 2.03 -0.65
C ARG A 285 21.06 1.11 -1.64
N ALA A 286 21.03 1.53 -2.91
CA ALA A 286 20.59 0.70 -4.02
C ALA A 286 21.63 -0.38 -4.38
N ILE A 287 21.14 -1.52 -4.86
CA ILE A 287 21.96 -2.65 -5.33
C ILE A 287 21.88 -2.71 -6.84
N ASP A 288 23.02 -2.83 -7.50
CA ASP A 288 23.09 -3.11 -8.94
C ASP A 288 22.85 -4.61 -9.18
N VAL A 289 21.69 -4.93 -9.75
CA VAL A 289 21.23 -6.30 -10.01
C VAL A 289 21.88 -6.87 -11.27
N SER A 290 22.20 -6.01 -12.23
CA SER A 290 22.72 -6.40 -13.55
C SER A 290 24.23 -6.24 -13.72
N ALA A 291 24.97 -5.85 -12.68
CA ALA A 291 26.41 -5.56 -12.76
C ALA A 291 27.24 -6.65 -13.47
N ALA A 292 26.90 -7.92 -13.29
CA ALA A 292 27.60 -9.06 -13.88
C ALA A 292 27.12 -9.41 -15.31
N ALA A 293 26.12 -8.72 -15.87
CA ALA A 293 25.59 -9.02 -17.21
C ALA A 293 26.51 -8.52 -18.35
N GLY A 294 27.43 -7.62 -18.03
CA GLY A 294 28.29 -6.97 -19.01
C GLY A 294 27.49 -6.09 -20.00
N SER A 295 28.13 -5.64 -21.08
CA SER A 295 27.48 -4.77 -22.05
C SER A 295 26.32 -5.43 -22.82
N ALA A 296 26.34 -6.75 -23.02
CA ALA A 296 25.26 -7.50 -23.69
C ALA A 296 23.96 -7.51 -22.87
N GLY A 297 24.07 -7.51 -21.56
CA GLY A 297 22.93 -7.48 -20.65
C GLY A 297 22.53 -6.06 -20.20
N ALA A 298 23.17 -5.01 -20.71
CA ALA A 298 22.73 -3.64 -20.44
C ALA A 298 21.31 -3.42 -21.00
N LEU A 299 20.47 -2.67 -20.27
CA LEU A 299 19.04 -2.56 -20.56
C LEU A 299 18.75 -1.67 -21.77
N THR A 300 17.86 -2.13 -22.63
CA THR A 300 17.25 -1.32 -23.69
C THR A 300 15.86 -0.80 -23.33
N THR A 301 15.19 -1.45 -22.37
CA THR A 301 13.85 -1.13 -21.88
C THR A 301 13.83 -1.10 -20.36
N ASP A 302 12.73 -0.65 -19.77
CA ASP A 302 12.53 -0.77 -18.33
C ASP A 302 12.39 -2.27 -17.95
N PRO A 303 12.85 -2.68 -16.74
CA PRO A 303 12.71 -4.06 -16.28
C PRO A 303 11.26 -4.34 -15.87
N THR A 304 10.88 -5.61 -15.83
CA THR A 304 9.70 -6.10 -15.10
C THR A 304 10.13 -6.94 -13.91
N VAL A 305 9.26 -7.05 -12.91
CA VAL A 305 9.54 -7.78 -11.68
C VAL A 305 8.33 -8.56 -11.21
N VAL A 306 8.54 -9.79 -10.74
CA VAL A 306 7.48 -10.68 -10.28
C VAL A 306 7.91 -11.46 -9.05
N SER A 307 6.93 -11.84 -8.21
CA SER A 307 7.12 -12.78 -7.11
C SER A 307 6.05 -13.87 -7.16
N TRP A 308 6.43 -15.12 -6.98
CA TRP A 308 5.47 -16.21 -6.78
C TRP A 308 5.17 -16.51 -5.31
N GLY A 309 5.69 -15.70 -4.40
CA GLY A 309 5.47 -15.85 -2.96
C GLY A 309 6.71 -15.59 -2.13
N PRO A 310 6.61 -15.83 -0.83
CA PRO A 310 7.63 -15.43 0.13
C PRO A 310 9.03 -15.93 -0.21
N GLY A 311 9.96 -14.98 -0.30
CA GLY A 311 11.39 -15.28 -0.48
C GLY A 311 11.82 -15.45 -1.92
N ARG A 312 10.99 -15.14 -2.90
CA ARG A 312 11.37 -15.19 -4.30
C ARG A 312 10.92 -13.95 -5.04
N ILE A 313 11.86 -13.28 -5.68
CA ILE A 313 11.60 -12.21 -6.63
C ILE A 313 12.45 -12.50 -7.88
N ASP A 314 11.87 -12.37 -9.04
CA ASP A 314 12.55 -12.49 -10.32
C ASP A 314 12.41 -11.18 -11.09
N ALA A 315 13.54 -10.65 -11.58
CA ALA A 315 13.64 -9.48 -12.43
C ALA A 315 13.97 -9.92 -13.86
N PHE A 316 13.28 -9.32 -14.84
CA PHE A 316 13.50 -9.59 -16.26
C PHE A 316 13.68 -8.27 -17.03
N TRP A 317 14.50 -8.30 -18.08
CA TRP A 317 14.74 -7.14 -18.95
C TRP A 317 15.22 -7.55 -20.33
N ALA A 318 15.05 -6.64 -21.28
CA ALA A 318 15.64 -6.80 -22.61
C ALA A 318 17.09 -6.27 -22.62
N GLY A 319 18.04 -7.11 -22.96
CA GLY A 319 19.45 -6.74 -23.12
C GLY A 319 19.74 -6.06 -24.46
N THR A 320 20.91 -5.44 -24.59
CA THR A 320 21.39 -4.86 -25.86
C THR A 320 21.68 -5.92 -26.93
N ASP A 321 21.85 -7.19 -26.51
CA ASP A 321 21.92 -8.34 -27.39
C ASP A 321 20.56 -8.79 -27.94
N GLY A 322 19.49 -8.10 -27.55
CA GLY A 322 18.12 -8.42 -27.91
C GLY A 322 17.49 -9.56 -27.12
N ASN A 323 18.22 -10.26 -26.26
CA ASN A 323 17.69 -11.38 -25.49
C ASN A 323 16.98 -10.95 -24.23
N LEU A 324 16.12 -11.85 -23.72
CA LEU A 324 15.54 -11.76 -22.37
C LEU A 324 16.58 -12.19 -21.34
N TRP A 325 16.85 -11.31 -20.39
CA TRP A 325 17.73 -11.54 -19.26
C TRP A 325 16.95 -11.70 -17.97
N GLN A 326 17.47 -12.50 -17.04
CA GLN A 326 16.86 -12.77 -15.72
C GLN A 326 17.91 -12.66 -14.61
N SER A 327 17.50 -12.14 -13.46
CA SER A 327 18.16 -12.31 -12.17
C SER A 327 17.13 -12.63 -11.10
N THR A 328 17.53 -13.43 -10.12
CA THR A 328 16.66 -13.93 -9.07
C THR A 328 17.15 -13.47 -7.71
N TYR A 329 16.27 -12.93 -6.90
CA TYR A 329 16.52 -12.65 -5.49
C TYR A 329 16.12 -13.83 -4.62
N THR A 330 17.01 -14.20 -3.70
CA THR A 330 16.74 -15.18 -2.64
C THR A 330 17.13 -14.59 -1.29
N PRO A 331 16.27 -14.68 -0.25
CA PRO A 331 16.60 -14.19 1.08
C PRO A 331 17.72 -15.02 1.70
N GLY A 332 18.62 -14.34 2.41
CA GLY A 332 19.65 -15.01 3.22
C GLY A 332 19.12 -15.47 4.56
N TRP A 333 19.84 -16.40 5.23
CA TRP A 333 19.49 -16.98 6.53
C TRP A 333 19.37 -15.95 7.67
N PHE A 334 19.97 -14.76 7.53
CA PHE A 334 19.96 -13.69 8.54
C PHE A 334 19.33 -12.38 8.01
N GLY A 335 18.42 -12.46 7.03
CA GLY A 335 17.67 -11.31 6.53
C GLY A 335 18.35 -10.51 5.40
N ALA A 336 19.63 -10.71 5.12
CA ALA A 336 20.29 -10.16 3.95
C ALA A 336 20.16 -11.16 2.79
N GLY A 337 19.32 -10.86 1.81
CA GLY A 337 19.21 -11.65 0.59
C GLY A 337 20.22 -11.20 -0.47
N SER A 338 20.33 -11.96 -1.54
CA SER A 338 21.20 -11.67 -2.66
C SER A 338 20.52 -11.93 -4.00
N TRP A 339 20.89 -11.15 -4.99
CA TRP A 339 20.55 -11.38 -6.39
C TRP A 339 21.52 -12.39 -7.00
N SER A 340 21.01 -13.30 -7.83
CA SER A 340 21.85 -14.20 -8.62
C SER A 340 22.63 -13.43 -9.69
N ALA A 341 23.69 -14.03 -10.21
CA ALA A 341 24.27 -13.51 -11.44
C ALA A 341 23.23 -13.52 -12.56
N PRO A 342 23.12 -12.43 -13.36
CA PRO A 342 22.22 -12.35 -14.50
C PRO A 342 22.47 -13.46 -15.52
N GLN A 343 21.39 -13.98 -16.10
CA GLN A 343 21.43 -15.02 -17.12
C GLN A 343 20.60 -14.60 -18.33
N SER A 344 21.15 -14.76 -19.53
CA SER A 344 20.40 -14.65 -20.78
C SER A 344 19.59 -15.94 -21.01
N LEU A 345 18.30 -15.80 -21.33
CA LEU A 345 17.41 -16.94 -21.59
C LEU A 345 17.42 -17.38 -23.06
N GLY A 346 18.10 -16.65 -23.95
CA GLY A 346 18.32 -17.04 -25.34
C GLY A 346 17.06 -17.10 -26.21
N VAL A 347 16.03 -16.30 -25.89
CA VAL A 347 14.70 -16.38 -26.53
C VAL A 347 14.57 -15.60 -27.84
N GLY A 348 15.64 -14.96 -28.31
CA GLY A 348 15.67 -14.13 -29.50
C GLY A 348 15.28 -12.67 -29.23
N THR A 349 15.11 -11.89 -30.29
CA THR A 349 14.97 -10.44 -30.19
C THR A 349 13.62 -10.02 -29.63
N LEU A 350 13.66 -9.30 -28.50
CA LEU A 350 12.50 -8.63 -27.91
C LEU A 350 12.23 -7.30 -28.64
N GLY A 351 10.99 -7.05 -29.01
CA GLY A 351 10.52 -5.82 -29.63
C GLY A 351 9.81 -4.87 -28.66
N SER A 352 9.74 -5.20 -27.37
CA SER A 352 9.22 -4.38 -26.28
C SER A 352 9.93 -4.70 -24.97
N ALA A 353 9.61 -3.96 -23.91
CA ALA A 353 9.86 -4.41 -22.55
C ALA A 353 9.18 -5.77 -22.32
N PRO A 354 9.74 -6.67 -21.49
CA PRO A 354 9.05 -7.86 -21.03
C PRO A 354 8.02 -7.50 -19.95
N GLU A 355 7.00 -8.36 -19.82
CA GLU A 355 6.01 -8.34 -18.75
C GLU A 355 5.96 -9.72 -18.09
N ALA A 356 6.08 -9.77 -16.77
CA ALA A 356 6.15 -11.03 -16.03
C ALA A 356 5.02 -11.16 -15.02
N VAL A 357 4.40 -12.35 -15.00
CA VAL A 357 3.36 -12.71 -14.05
C VAL A 357 3.65 -14.06 -13.43
N SER A 358 3.05 -14.33 -12.27
CA SER A 358 3.13 -15.64 -11.64
C SER A 358 1.73 -16.22 -11.43
N PRO A 359 1.38 -17.28 -12.16
CA PRO A 359 0.11 -17.99 -11.96
C PRO A 359 0.11 -18.91 -10.73
N GLY A 360 1.17 -18.91 -9.94
CA GLY A 360 1.26 -19.66 -8.70
C GLY A 360 2.68 -19.99 -8.29
N PRO A 361 2.88 -20.57 -7.10
CA PRO A 361 4.19 -20.93 -6.60
C PRO A 361 4.96 -21.83 -7.56
N GLY A 362 6.19 -21.45 -7.90
CA GLY A 362 7.07 -22.17 -8.83
C GLY A 362 6.77 -21.96 -10.31
N LEU A 363 5.83 -21.06 -10.63
CA LEU A 363 5.44 -20.75 -12.00
C LEU A 363 5.68 -19.28 -12.31
N ILE A 364 6.25 -18.99 -13.48
CA ILE A 364 6.38 -17.63 -14.04
C ILE A 364 6.10 -17.70 -15.52
N ASP A 365 5.32 -16.76 -16.03
CA ASP A 365 5.14 -16.53 -17.46
C ASP A 365 5.67 -15.13 -17.79
N VAL A 366 6.51 -15.04 -18.80
CA VAL A 366 7.07 -13.76 -19.29
C VAL A 366 6.58 -13.53 -20.70
N PHE A 367 5.96 -12.37 -20.92
CA PHE A 367 5.40 -11.97 -22.21
C PHE A 367 6.20 -10.81 -22.80
N TRP A 368 6.27 -10.75 -24.13
CA TRP A 368 6.86 -9.62 -24.85
C TRP A 368 6.36 -9.56 -26.29
N LYS A 369 6.60 -8.44 -26.93
CA LYS A 369 6.46 -8.31 -28.36
C LYS A 369 7.68 -8.94 -29.05
N GLY A 370 7.48 -9.95 -29.86
CA GLY A 370 8.57 -10.55 -30.64
C GLY A 370 8.96 -9.74 -31.86
N GLY A 371 10.05 -10.12 -32.52
CA GLY A 371 10.56 -9.45 -33.73
C GLY A 371 9.59 -9.39 -34.90
N GLY A 372 8.61 -10.31 -34.97
CA GLY A 372 7.52 -10.30 -35.94
C GLY A 372 6.30 -9.46 -35.56
N GLY A 373 6.36 -8.76 -34.42
CA GLY A 373 5.32 -7.85 -33.96
C GLY A 373 4.21 -8.49 -33.10
N GLY A 374 4.07 -9.82 -33.06
CA GLY A 374 3.08 -10.52 -32.25
C GLY A 374 3.52 -10.75 -30.79
N VAL A 375 2.58 -11.20 -29.95
CA VAL A 375 2.84 -11.56 -28.55
C VAL A 375 3.55 -12.92 -28.48
N TRP A 376 4.61 -12.97 -27.70
CA TRP A 376 5.37 -14.18 -27.36
C TRP A 376 5.32 -14.41 -25.86
N VAL A 377 5.47 -15.68 -25.45
CA VAL A 377 5.56 -16.08 -24.04
C VAL A 377 6.66 -17.14 -23.85
N ASP A 378 7.39 -17.05 -22.74
CA ASP A 378 8.19 -18.17 -22.20
C ASP A 378 7.70 -18.49 -20.79
N ARG A 379 7.56 -19.79 -20.50
CA ARG A 379 7.00 -20.33 -19.27
C ARG A 379 8.06 -21.04 -18.43
N PHE A 380 8.13 -20.67 -17.17
CA PHE A 380 8.93 -21.37 -16.17
C PHE A 380 8.03 -22.26 -15.29
N ASN A 381 8.38 -23.55 -15.20
CA ASN A 381 7.73 -24.53 -14.32
C ASN A 381 8.76 -25.48 -13.68
N GLY A 382 9.81 -24.90 -13.10
CA GLY A 382 11.02 -25.60 -12.66
C GLY A 382 12.15 -25.48 -13.68
N ARG A 383 11.85 -25.20 -14.93
CA ARG A 383 12.77 -24.86 -16.04
C ARG A 383 12.07 -23.95 -17.03
N TRP A 384 12.80 -23.20 -17.82
CA TRP A 384 12.28 -22.47 -18.96
C TRP A 384 11.91 -23.44 -20.09
N ASN A 385 10.73 -23.29 -20.67
CA ASN A 385 10.21 -24.20 -21.69
C ASN A 385 10.58 -23.77 -23.11
N GLY A 386 11.10 -22.56 -23.28
CA GLY A 386 11.41 -21.93 -24.54
C GLY A 386 10.25 -21.08 -25.08
N ALA A 387 10.62 -19.99 -25.73
CA ALA A 387 9.69 -18.98 -26.24
C ALA A 387 8.74 -19.53 -27.31
N THR A 388 7.46 -19.23 -27.17
CA THR A 388 6.39 -19.60 -28.11
C THR A 388 5.54 -18.40 -28.50
N PRO A 389 5.19 -18.22 -29.82
CA PRO A 389 4.28 -17.16 -30.23
C PRO A 389 2.82 -17.55 -29.89
N LEU A 390 2.00 -16.56 -29.50
CA LEU A 390 0.56 -16.76 -29.27
C LEU A 390 -0.28 -16.67 -30.53
N GLY A 391 0.32 -16.45 -31.71
CA GLY A 391 -0.41 -16.35 -32.97
C GLY A 391 -1.25 -15.08 -33.11
N THR A 392 -0.96 -14.03 -32.33
CA THR A 392 -1.64 -12.73 -32.40
C THR A 392 -1.18 -11.92 -33.61
N GLY A 393 -1.98 -10.92 -34.00
CA GLY A 393 -1.54 -9.87 -34.94
C GLY A 393 -0.43 -9.00 -34.33
N ALA A 394 0.05 -8.04 -35.10
CA ALA A 394 1.04 -7.08 -34.62
C ALA A 394 0.46 -6.18 -33.53
N LEU A 395 1.24 -5.95 -32.49
CA LEU A 395 0.88 -5.06 -31.37
C LEU A 395 1.76 -3.80 -31.34
N THR A 396 1.24 -2.76 -30.70
CA THR A 396 1.99 -1.55 -30.34
C THR A 396 2.15 -1.48 -28.83
N GLY A 397 3.26 -0.91 -28.34
CA GLY A 397 3.59 -0.87 -26.92
C GLY A 397 4.06 -2.23 -26.37
N THR A 398 3.83 -2.44 -25.09
CA THR A 398 4.16 -3.66 -24.34
C THR A 398 2.89 -4.46 -24.08
N PRO A 399 2.86 -5.79 -24.25
CA PRO A 399 1.77 -6.60 -23.74
C PRO A 399 1.77 -6.53 -22.21
N VAL A 400 0.60 -6.50 -21.60
CA VAL A 400 0.45 -6.54 -20.14
C VAL A 400 -0.32 -7.78 -19.74
N ALA A 401 0.03 -8.40 -18.61
CA ALA A 401 -0.55 -9.66 -18.22
C ALA A 401 -0.91 -9.67 -16.72
N VAL A 402 -1.87 -10.52 -16.37
CA VAL A 402 -2.24 -10.77 -14.97
C VAL A 402 -2.69 -12.20 -14.79
N SER A 403 -2.40 -12.78 -13.63
CA SER A 403 -2.95 -14.06 -13.23
C SER A 403 -4.19 -13.86 -12.38
N SER A 404 -5.32 -14.40 -12.83
CA SER A 404 -6.61 -14.31 -12.13
C SER A 404 -6.93 -15.52 -11.27
N SER A 405 -6.23 -16.63 -11.49
CA SER A 405 -6.34 -17.88 -10.72
C SER A 405 -5.11 -18.76 -10.93
N ALA A 406 -4.92 -19.73 -10.04
CA ALA A 406 -3.79 -20.64 -10.14
C ALA A 406 -3.74 -21.36 -11.50
N GLY A 407 -2.60 -21.22 -12.19
CA GLY A 407 -2.36 -21.81 -13.50
C GLY A 407 -3.06 -21.14 -14.68
N SER A 408 -3.61 -19.94 -14.49
CA SER A 408 -4.32 -19.20 -15.55
C SER A 408 -3.86 -17.76 -15.62
N ASP A 409 -3.39 -17.34 -16.78
CA ASP A 409 -3.00 -15.98 -17.09
C ASP A 409 -3.89 -15.39 -18.19
N THR A 410 -4.02 -14.09 -18.17
CA THR A 410 -4.63 -13.35 -19.27
C THR A 410 -3.68 -12.23 -19.69
N VAL A 411 -3.34 -12.21 -20.99
CA VAL A 411 -2.51 -11.18 -21.59
C VAL A 411 -3.37 -10.23 -22.43
N PHE A 412 -3.08 -8.94 -22.31
CA PHE A 412 -3.75 -7.87 -23.03
C PHE A 412 -2.73 -7.10 -23.87
N TRP A 413 -3.16 -6.60 -25.02
CA TRP A 413 -2.31 -5.79 -25.90
C TRP A 413 -3.14 -4.86 -26.76
N ARG A 414 -2.48 -3.82 -27.28
CA ARG A 414 -3.05 -2.90 -28.27
C ARG A 414 -2.66 -3.34 -29.67
N ASP A 415 -3.64 -3.48 -30.56
CA ASP A 415 -3.39 -3.77 -31.98
C ASP A 415 -2.64 -2.62 -32.64
N ALA A 416 -1.63 -2.93 -33.44
CA ALA A 416 -0.76 -1.92 -34.05
C ALA A 416 -1.46 -1.10 -35.15
N SER A 417 -2.51 -1.64 -35.75
CA SER A 417 -3.21 -1.00 -36.88
C SER A 417 -4.41 -0.17 -36.46
N THR A 418 -5.15 -0.64 -35.45
CA THR A 418 -6.40 0.00 -34.99
C THR A 418 -6.26 0.70 -33.63
N GLY A 419 -5.27 0.32 -32.82
CA GLY A 419 -5.13 0.76 -31.43
C GLY A 419 -6.13 0.12 -30.47
N ASP A 420 -6.94 -0.82 -30.94
CA ASP A 420 -7.94 -1.50 -30.10
C ASP A 420 -7.28 -2.42 -29.08
N LEU A 421 -7.98 -2.63 -27.98
CA LEU A 421 -7.56 -3.57 -26.96
C LEU A 421 -8.01 -4.99 -27.30
N TYR A 422 -7.07 -5.91 -27.22
CA TYR A 422 -7.29 -7.35 -27.36
C TYR A 422 -6.84 -8.07 -26.09
N GLN A 423 -7.34 -9.28 -25.89
CA GLN A 423 -6.88 -10.21 -24.85
C GLN A 423 -6.76 -11.63 -25.41
N ASP A 424 -5.96 -12.45 -24.71
CA ASP A 424 -5.98 -13.90 -24.80
C ASP A 424 -5.78 -14.50 -23.41
N SER A 425 -6.54 -15.54 -23.10
CA SER A 425 -6.46 -16.21 -21.80
C SER A 425 -5.81 -17.58 -21.96
N GLY A 426 -4.75 -17.78 -21.19
CA GLY A 426 -4.00 -19.03 -21.08
C GLY A 426 -4.56 -19.90 -19.96
N LEU A 427 -4.84 -21.15 -20.28
CA LEU A 427 -5.23 -22.19 -19.35
C LEU A 427 -4.12 -23.24 -19.29
N SER A 428 -4.20 -24.17 -18.33
CA SER A 428 -3.19 -25.23 -18.17
C SER A 428 -3.00 -26.11 -19.43
N TRP A 429 -3.99 -26.11 -20.35
CA TRP A 429 -3.99 -26.89 -21.59
C TRP A 429 -3.77 -26.07 -22.88
N GLY A 430 -3.67 -24.73 -22.80
CA GLY A 430 -3.39 -23.87 -23.96
C GLY A 430 -4.06 -22.51 -23.91
N TRP A 431 -3.90 -21.72 -24.97
CA TRP A 431 -4.46 -20.40 -25.15
C TRP A 431 -5.80 -20.46 -25.88
N LEU A 432 -6.77 -19.64 -25.48
CA LEU A 432 -8.14 -19.64 -26.01
C LEU A 432 -8.25 -18.94 -27.37
N GLY A 433 -7.28 -18.09 -27.69
CA GLY A 433 -7.25 -17.28 -28.91
C GLY A 433 -7.66 -15.83 -28.67
N ALA A 434 -7.10 -14.94 -29.49
CA ALA A 434 -7.25 -13.51 -29.39
C ALA A 434 -8.71 -13.05 -29.50
N GLN A 435 -9.16 -12.22 -28.55
CA GLN A 435 -10.47 -11.59 -28.54
C GLN A 435 -10.35 -10.08 -28.49
N ARG A 436 -11.04 -9.37 -29.37
CA ARG A 436 -11.13 -7.91 -29.37
C ARG A 436 -12.10 -7.45 -28.31
N LEU A 437 -11.66 -6.51 -27.46
CA LEU A 437 -12.43 -5.99 -26.33
C LEU A 437 -12.99 -4.58 -26.58
N THR A 438 -12.28 -3.75 -27.35
CA THR A 438 -12.71 -2.38 -27.65
C THR A 438 -12.78 -2.13 -29.15
N THR A 439 -13.53 -1.11 -29.52
CA THR A 439 -13.57 -0.53 -30.88
C THR A 439 -13.09 0.94 -30.83
N THR A 440 -12.61 1.38 -29.67
CA THR A 440 -12.08 2.72 -29.45
C THR A 440 -10.59 2.57 -29.16
N PRO A 441 -9.72 3.30 -29.88
CA PRO A 441 -8.28 3.21 -29.68
C PRO A 441 -7.86 3.51 -28.25
N VAL A 442 -6.93 2.73 -27.74
CA VAL A 442 -6.28 2.86 -26.43
C VAL A 442 -4.97 3.60 -26.63
N ALA A 443 -4.81 4.76 -25.99
CA ALA A 443 -3.67 5.66 -26.25
C ALA A 443 -2.37 5.21 -25.61
N ALA A 444 -2.44 4.45 -24.50
CA ALA A 444 -1.30 3.96 -23.75
C ALA A 444 -1.54 2.50 -23.33
N ASP A 445 -0.49 1.79 -22.88
CA ASP A 445 -0.65 0.42 -22.42
C ASP A 445 -1.58 0.38 -21.20
N PRO A 446 -2.52 -0.60 -21.11
CA PRO A 446 -3.43 -0.67 -19.99
C PRO A 446 -2.72 -1.12 -18.73
N THR A 447 -3.34 -0.91 -17.58
CA THR A 447 -2.97 -1.55 -16.32
C THR A 447 -4.08 -2.48 -15.85
N LEU A 448 -3.70 -3.52 -15.14
CA LEU A 448 -4.58 -4.62 -14.78
C LEU A 448 -4.62 -4.81 -13.27
N SER A 449 -5.80 -5.18 -12.77
CA SER A 449 -5.97 -5.62 -11.39
C SER A 449 -6.88 -6.84 -11.36
N ALA A 450 -6.42 -7.97 -10.83
CA ALA A 450 -7.22 -9.19 -10.74
C ALA A 450 -7.63 -9.48 -9.31
N ALA A 451 -8.91 -9.76 -9.10
CA ALA A 451 -9.45 -10.21 -7.83
C ALA A 451 -10.71 -11.05 -8.03
N SER A 452 -10.82 -12.14 -7.27
CA SER A 452 -12.05 -12.95 -7.16
C SER A 452 -12.68 -13.38 -8.50
N GLY A 453 -11.84 -13.71 -9.49
CA GLY A 453 -12.31 -14.18 -10.81
C GLY A 453 -12.78 -13.06 -11.75
N SER A 454 -12.44 -11.81 -11.45
CA SER A 454 -12.57 -10.65 -12.34
C SER A 454 -11.22 -10.01 -12.58
N ILE A 455 -11.01 -9.48 -13.77
CA ILE A 455 -9.87 -8.63 -14.12
C ILE A 455 -10.42 -7.25 -14.47
N ASP A 456 -10.07 -6.26 -13.67
CA ASP A 456 -10.33 -4.86 -13.95
C ASP A 456 -9.20 -4.32 -14.82
N VAL A 457 -9.56 -3.64 -15.90
CA VAL A 457 -8.64 -3.09 -16.89
C VAL A 457 -8.82 -1.59 -16.97
N PHE A 458 -7.77 -0.82 -16.73
CA PHE A 458 -7.78 0.64 -16.79
C PHE A 458 -6.79 1.12 -17.84
N TRP A 459 -7.16 2.16 -18.58
CA TRP A 459 -6.28 2.72 -19.61
C TRP A 459 -6.53 4.20 -19.86
N ASN A 460 -5.56 4.82 -20.48
CA ASN A 460 -5.68 6.15 -21.03
C ASN A 460 -6.33 6.06 -22.43
N GLY A 461 -7.52 6.60 -22.57
CA GLY A 461 -8.20 6.76 -23.85
C GLY A 461 -8.35 8.26 -24.18
N ALA A 462 -7.50 8.78 -25.06
CA ALA A 462 -7.49 10.16 -25.50
C ALA A 462 -7.37 11.20 -24.34
N GLY A 463 -6.55 10.88 -23.33
CA GLY A 463 -6.32 11.76 -22.16
C GLY A 463 -7.33 11.60 -21.03
N GLN A 464 -8.26 10.66 -21.12
CA GLN A 464 -9.21 10.31 -20.06
C GLN A 464 -8.93 8.91 -19.52
N LEU A 465 -9.29 8.68 -18.27
CA LEU A 465 -9.24 7.34 -17.68
C LEU A 465 -10.47 6.54 -18.08
N TRP A 466 -10.25 5.35 -18.62
CA TRP A 466 -11.27 4.39 -19.02
C TRP A 466 -11.15 3.09 -18.24
N HIS A 467 -12.24 2.36 -18.14
CA HIS A 467 -12.34 1.07 -17.47
C HIS A 467 -13.19 0.08 -18.24
N GLY A 468 -12.83 -1.19 -18.13
CA GLY A 468 -13.64 -2.35 -18.47
C GLY A 468 -13.26 -3.52 -17.57
N ALA A 469 -14.12 -4.51 -17.44
CA ALA A 469 -13.85 -5.69 -16.63
C ALA A 469 -14.09 -6.98 -17.41
N LEU A 470 -13.18 -7.94 -17.24
CA LEU A 470 -13.29 -9.29 -17.77
C LEU A 470 -13.67 -10.24 -16.63
N ASN A 471 -14.86 -10.81 -16.67
CA ASN A 471 -15.30 -11.81 -15.71
C ASN A 471 -14.81 -13.20 -16.14
N VAL A 472 -13.70 -13.63 -15.60
CA VAL A 472 -13.08 -14.93 -15.92
C VAL A 472 -13.90 -16.09 -15.36
N SER A 473 -14.53 -15.92 -14.19
CA SER A 473 -15.40 -16.94 -13.57
C SER A 473 -16.65 -17.23 -14.40
N ALA A 474 -17.10 -16.25 -15.20
CA ALA A 474 -18.24 -16.40 -16.12
C ALA A 474 -17.82 -16.81 -17.54
N GLY A 475 -16.65 -17.41 -17.72
CA GLY A 475 -16.16 -17.86 -19.03
C GLY A 475 -15.57 -16.74 -19.90
N GLY A 476 -15.03 -15.68 -19.31
CA GLY A 476 -14.36 -14.61 -20.04
C GLY A 476 -15.33 -13.56 -20.61
N VAL A 477 -16.42 -13.26 -19.90
CA VAL A 477 -17.39 -12.25 -20.32
C VAL A 477 -16.85 -10.85 -20.06
N TRP A 478 -16.76 -10.02 -21.13
CA TRP A 478 -16.36 -8.62 -21.06
C TRP A 478 -17.55 -7.72 -20.71
N SER A 479 -17.39 -6.83 -19.73
CA SER A 479 -18.46 -5.93 -19.26
C SER A 479 -18.75 -4.74 -20.18
N GLY A 480 -17.92 -4.57 -21.23
CA GLY A 480 -17.91 -3.35 -22.04
C GLY A 480 -16.96 -2.29 -21.46
N VAL A 481 -17.01 -1.08 -22.03
CA VAL A 481 -16.08 0.01 -21.69
C VAL A 481 -16.83 1.23 -21.19
N ALA A 482 -16.27 1.92 -20.20
CA ALA A 482 -16.81 3.14 -19.62
C ALA A 482 -15.70 4.17 -19.35
N ALA A 483 -15.94 5.43 -19.67
CA ALA A 483 -15.10 6.52 -19.21
C ALA A 483 -15.34 6.76 -17.71
N LEU A 484 -14.29 6.90 -16.95
CA LEU A 484 -14.36 7.12 -15.50
C LEU A 484 -14.34 8.64 -15.19
N GLY A 485 -15.48 9.29 -15.44
CA GLY A 485 -15.68 10.69 -15.12
C GLY A 485 -14.77 11.66 -15.90
N THR A 486 -14.33 12.73 -15.24
CA THR A 486 -13.49 13.81 -15.82
C THR A 486 -12.01 13.65 -15.50
N VAL A 487 -11.57 12.46 -15.09
CA VAL A 487 -10.17 12.21 -14.73
C VAL A 487 -9.31 12.26 -15.97
N THR A 488 -8.43 13.26 -16.03
CA THR A 488 -7.43 13.38 -17.10
C THR A 488 -6.16 12.64 -16.73
N VAL A 489 -5.59 11.90 -17.69
CA VAL A 489 -4.38 11.11 -17.48
C VAL A 489 -3.37 11.34 -18.60
N ALA A 490 -2.09 11.29 -18.25
CA ALA A 490 -0.98 11.33 -19.18
C ALA A 490 -0.10 10.10 -18.95
N GLY A 491 0.04 9.27 -19.98
CA GLY A 491 0.79 8.01 -19.89
C GLY A 491 -0.07 6.84 -19.37
N ASN A 492 0.60 5.84 -18.81
CA ASN A 492 -0.04 4.64 -18.28
C ASN A 492 -0.49 4.88 -16.83
N PRO A 493 -1.72 4.53 -16.45
CA PRO A 493 -2.10 4.45 -15.05
C PRO A 493 -1.45 3.23 -14.38
N ALA A 494 -1.41 3.20 -13.06
CA ALA A 494 -1.12 2.00 -12.26
C ALA A 494 -2.38 1.57 -11.51
N ALA A 495 -2.63 0.26 -11.42
CA ALA A 495 -3.78 -0.27 -10.70
C ALA A 495 -3.36 -1.38 -9.76
N VAL A 496 -3.91 -1.37 -8.56
CA VAL A 496 -3.64 -2.41 -7.56
C VAL A 496 -4.89 -2.74 -6.76
N SER A 497 -5.17 -4.02 -6.59
CA SER A 497 -6.32 -4.47 -5.80
C SER A 497 -6.11 -4.18 -4.32
N LEU A 498 -7.07 -3.49 -3.72
CA LEU A 498 -7.17 -3.26 -2.28
C LEU A 498 -7.92 -4.40 -1.60
N ALA A 499 -9.02 -4.82 -2.23
CA ALA A 499 -9.89 -5.92 -1.82
C ALA A 499 -10.71 -6.38 -3.04
N PRO A 500 -11.39 -7.52 -2.98
CA PRO A 500 -12.30 -7.93 -4.04
C PRO A 500 -13.30 -6.83 -4.42
N GLY A 501 -13.23 -6.35 -5.66
CA GLY A 501 -14.09 -5.29 -6.20
C GLY A 501 -13.69 -3.86 -5.78
N ALA A 502 -12.53 -3.67 -5.17
CA ALA A 502 -11.97 -2.37 -4.81
C ALA A 502 -10.53 -2.26 -5.36
N VAL A 503 -10.29 -1.31 -6.24
CA VAL A 503 -9.02 -1.11 -6.94
C VAL A 503 -8.55 0.32 -6.76
N ILE A 504 -7.31 0.49 -6.33
CA ILE A 504 -6.65 1.79 -6.39
C ILE A 504 -6.11 2.00 -7.79
N VAL A 505 -6.37 3.18 -8.32
CA VAL A 505 -5.88 3.61 -9.63
C VAL A 505 -5.07 4.89 -9.46
N ASP A 506 -3.78 4.78 -9.64
CA ASP A 506 -2.86 5.90 -9.58
C ASP A 506 -2.52 6.38 -10.98
N SER A 507 -2.50 7.67 -11.17
CA SER A 507 -2.29 8.26 -12.50
C SER A 507 -1.48 9.53 -12.45
N ARG A 508 -0.72 9.77 -13.52
CA ARG A 508 -0.08 11.05 -13.77
C ARG A 508 -1.01 11.93 -14.59
N GLN A 509 -1.22 13.15 -14.11
CA GLN A 509 -2.00 14.17 -14.81
C GLN A 509 -1.17 14.82 -15.94
N PRO A 510 -1.78 15.50 -16.92
CA PRO A 510 -1.06 16.24 -17.94
C PRO A 510 -0.10 17.32 -17.39
N SER A 511 -0.38 17.85 -16.21
CA SER A 511 0.51 18.76 -15.47
C SER A 511 1.76 18.09 -14.87
N GLY A 512 1.82 16.75 -14.90
CA GLY A 512 2.81 15.95 -14.19
C GLY A 512 2.42 15.63 -12.75
N ALA A 513 1.36 16.21 -12.19
CA ALA A 513 0.90 15.91 -10.85
C ALA A 513 0.41 14.45 -10.76
N LEU A 514 0.74 13.77 -9.66
CA LEU A 514 0.23 12.44 -9.36
C LEU A 514 -1.09 12.52 -8.60
N ALA A 515 -1.99 11.64 -8.94
CA ALA A 515 -3.29 11.50 -8.30
C ALA A 515 -3.66 10.02 -8.11
N SER A 516 -4.34 9.74 -7.02
CA SER A 516 -4.85 8.42 -6.63
C SER A 516 -6.36 8.43 -6.55
N ALA A 517 -7.01 7.37 -7.00
CA ALA A 517 -8.47 7.23 -6.96
C ALA A 517 -8.85 5.81 -6.55
N LEU A 518 -9.99 5.66 -5.88
CA LEU A 518 -10.59 4.36 -5.58
C LEU A 518 -11.67 4.05 -6.60
N TYR A 519 -11.54 2.92 -7.27
CA TYR A 519 -12.59 2.34 -8.09
C TYR A 519 -13.29 1.21 -7.35
N THR A 520 -14.62 1.21 -7.36
CA THR A 520 -15.42 0.06 -6.97
C THR A 520 -16.52 -0.20 -8.00
N SER A 521 -16.92 -1.46 -8.18
CA SER A 521 -18.03 -1.81 -9.09
C SER A 521 -19.37 -1.21 -8.66
N ALA A 522 -19.53 -0.89 -7.37
CA ALA A 522 -20.77 -0.34 -6.82
C ALA A 522 -20.87 1.19 -6.95
N SER A 523 -19.78 1.92 -6.73
CA SER A 523 -19.76 3.39 -6.70
C SER A 523 -19.05 4.03 -7.89
N GLY A 524 -18.42 3.23 -8.77
CA GLY A 524 -17.53 3.75 -9.81
C GLY A 524 -16.24 4.31 -9.22
N LEU A 525 -15.69 5.37 -9.82
CA LEU A 525 -14.46 6.02 -9.39
C LEU A 525 -14.75 7.11 -8.35
N VAL A 526 -14.11 7.03 -7.20
CA VAL A 526 -14.11 8.05 -6.14
C VAL A 526 -12.74 8.71 -6.11
N GLY A 527 -12.68 10.00 -6.14
CA GLY A 527 -11.47 10.81 -6.35
C GLY A 527 -11.48 11.43 -7.77
N PRO A 528 -10.34 11.78 -8.36
CA PRO A 528 -8.96 11.56 -7.91
C PRO A 528 -8.48 12.58 -6.87
N GLU A 529 -7.53 12.16 -6.08
CA GLU A 529 -6.88 13.00 -5.09
C GLU A 529 -5.39 13.17 -5.39
N GLY A 530 -4.92 14.40 -5.25
CA GLY A 530 -3.52 14.71 -5.51
C GLY A 530 -2.61 14.14 -4.43
N LEU A 531 -1.54 13.46 -4.83
CA LEU A 531 -0.51 12.94 -3.92
C LEU A 531 0.52 14.01 -3.51
N GLY A 532 0.31 15.28 -3.88
CA GLY A 532 1.22 16.38 -3.55
C GLY A 532 2.59 16.28 -4.24
N ALA A 533 2.67 15.60 -5.39
CA ALA A 533 3.92 15.30 -6.08
C ALA A 533 3.83 15.58 -7.58
N ILE A 534 4.98 15.90 -8.17
CA ILE A 534 5.18 15.99 -9.62
C ILE A 534 6.05 14.82 -10.06
N ALA A 535 5.56 14.04 -11.01
CA ALA A 535 6.24 12.88 -11.55
C ALA A 535 6.87 13.15 -12.93
N GLY A 536 8.04 12.60 -13.14
CA GLY A 536 8.74 12.55 -14.43
C GLY A 536 8.59 11.19 -15.14
N SER A 537 7.94 10.21 -14.51
CA SER A 537 7.54 8.92 -15.09
C SER A 537 6.09 8.62 -14.78
N ASP A 538 5.54 7.57 -15.37
CA ASP A 538 4.31 6.96 -14.92
C ASP A 538 4.51 6.36 -13.51
N PRO A 539 3.45 6.24 -12.68
CA PRO A 539 3.53 5.61 -11.37
C PRO A 539 3.63 4.08 -11.48
N SER A 540 4.16 3.45 -10.42
CA SER A 540 4.05 2.02 -10.16
C SER A 540 3.52 1.81 -8.75
N SER A 541 2.52 0.98 -8.57
CA SER A 541 1.82 0.81 -7.31
C SER A 541 1.89 -0.62 -6.82
N VAL A 542 2.04 -0.82 -5.52
CA VAL A 542 2.10 -2.14 -4.91
C VAL A 542 1.36 -2.19 -3.59
N ALA A 543 0.52 -3.21 -3.43
CA ALA A 543 -0.04 -3.59 -2.13
C ALA A 543 0.97 -4.48 -1.40
N PHE A 544 1.43 -4.08 -0.22
CA PHE A 544 2.48 -4.80 0.51
C PHE A 544 2.10 -5.19 1.95
N ALA A 545 0.94 -4.79 2.42
CA ALA A 545 0.43 -5.18 3.72
C ALA A 545 -0.99 -5.74 3.59
N LEU A 546 -1.28 -6.77 4.37
CA LEU A 546 -2.64 -7.21 4.63
C LEU A 546 -3.35 -6.06 5.36
N GLY A 547 -4.42 -5.53 4.78
CA GLY A 547 -5.10 -4.33 5.28
C GLY A 547 -4.98 -3.12 4.36
N GLY A 548 -4.47 -3.32 3.13
CA GLY A 548 -4.65 -2.34 2.07
C GLY A 548 -3.63 -1.20 2.07
N THR A 549 -2.46 -1.37 2.69
CA THR A 549 -1.39 -0.39 2.49
C THR A 549 -0.81 -0.54 1.10
N ILE A 550 -0.91 0.53 0.32
CA ILE A 550 -0.42 0.62 -1.04
C ILE A 550 0.63 1.72 -1.10
N GLU A 551 1.75 1.43 -1.71
CA GLU A 551 2.77 2.43 -2.02
C GLU A 551 2.78 2.72 -3.51
N VAL A 552 2.83 4.00 -3.84
CA VAL A 552 3.05 4.51 -5.20
C VAL A 552 4.48 4.98 -5.30
N VAL A 553 5.18 4.50 -6.29
CA VAL A 553 6.57 4.84 -6.55
C VAL A 553 6.69 5.48 -7.93
N TRP A 554 7.52 6.51 -8.05
CA TRP A 554 7.74 7.18 -9.33
C TRP A 554 9.15 7.79 -9.40
N ARG A 555 9.56 8.12 -10.63
CA ARG A 555 10.71 8.98 -10.87
C ARG A 555 10.27 10.46 -10.84
N SER A 556 10.98 11.29 -10.10
CA SER A 556 10.78 12.74 -10.18
C SER A 556 11.32 13.33 -11.51
N PRO A 557 10.95 14.54 -11.89
CA PRO A 557 11.54 15.21 -13.06
C PRO A 557 13.07 15.35 -13.01
N ALA A 558 13.64 15.39 -11.80
CA ALA A 558 15.09 15.46 -11.57
C ALA A 558 15.79 14.10 -11.57
N GLY A 559 15.07 12.98 -11.83
CA GLY A 559 15.67 11.64 -11.89
C GLY A 559 15.78 10.93 -10.53
N GLY A 560 15.27 11.51 -9.45
CA GLY A 560 15.22 10.87 -8.14
C GLY A 560 14.08 9.87 -8.02
N LEU A 561 14.27 8.80 -7.24
CA LEU A 561 13.22 7.85 -6.88
C LEU A 561 12.41 8.41 -5.71
N TRP A 562 11.09 8.40 -5.83
CA TRP A 562 10.17 8.91 -4.82
C TRP A 562 9.08 7.90 -4.52
N VAL A 563 8.56 7.95 -3.32
CA VAL A 563 7.46 7.10 -2.86
C VAL A 563 6.45 7.92 -2.06
N ALA A 564 5.19 7.58 -2.21
CA ALA A 564 4.10 7.99 -1.34
C ALA A 564 3.10 6.85 -1.22
N PRO A 565 2.41 6.73 -0.09
CA PRO A 565 1.29 5.81 -0.01
C PRO A 565 0.14 6.29 -0.91
N ALA A 566 -0.50 5.32 -1.59
CA ALA A 566 -1.78 5.56 -2.25
C ALA A 566 -2.89 5.51 -1.21
N CYS A 567 -3.65 6.56 -1.13
CA CYS A 567 -4.81 6.61 -0.25
C CYS A 567 -5.96 7.33 -0.96
N PRO A 568 -6.80 6.58 -1.73
CA PRO A 568 -8.03 7.14 -2.27
C PRO A 568 -8.99 7.42 -1.12
N GLY A 569 -9.45 8.64 -1.04
CA GLY A 569 -10.28 9.13 0.06
C GLY A 569 -9.51 9.79 1.19
N CYS A 570 -8.21 9.98 1.07
CA CYS A 570 -7.39 10.72 2.02
C CYS A 570 -7.36 12.24 1.82
N ALA A 571 -7.92 12.80 0.76
CA ALA A 571 -8.33 14.18 0.76
C ALA A 571 -9.70 14.26 1.45
N ALA A 572 -9.84 15.13 2.41
CA ALA A 572 -11.19 15.50 2.86
C ALA A 572 -11.96 15.94 1.62
N PRO A 573 -13.11 15.32 1.26
CA PRO A 573 -13.96 15.91 0.26
C PRO A 573 -14.22 17.34 0.73
N ALA A 574 -14.06 18.33 -0.16
CA ALA A 574 -14.52 19.67 0.13
C ALA A 574 -15.98 19.52 0.59
N ILE A 575 -16.21 19.70 1.88
CA ILE A 575 -17.52 19.44 2.49
C ILE A 575 -18.47 20.40 1.79
N PRO A 576 -19.50 19.92 1.06
CA PRO A 576 -20.50 20.83 0.55
C PRO A 576 -21.06 21.56 1.77
N VAL A 577 -20.88 22.85 1.81
CA VAL A 577 -21.55 23.74 2.75
C VAL A 577 -23.02 23.65 2.36
N PHE A 578 -23.77 22.79 3.04
CA PHE A 578 -25.21 22.91 3.02
C PHE A 578 -25.53 24.23 3.72
N THR A 579 -25.68 25.29 2.94
CA THR A 579 -26.37 26.47 3.38
C THR A 579 -27.77 26.01 3.73
N SER A 580 -28.08 26.01 5.02
CA SER A 580 -29.46 25.98 5.47
C SER A 580 -30.16 27.17 4.84
N GLY A 581 -30.93 26.91 3.80
CA GLY A 581 -31.90 27.91 3.28
C GLY A 581 -32.98 28.16 4.33
N PRO A 582 -33.66 29.32 4.25
CA PRO A 582 -34.49 29.89 5.30
C PRO A 582 -35.67 29.01 5.72
#